data_deffbf1562f59dd9847ff55a76d616ab
#
_entry.id   deffbf1562f59dd9847ff55a76d616ab
#
_cell.length_a   1.000
_cell.length_b   1.000
_cell.length_c   1.000
_cell.angle_alpha   90.00
_cell.angle_beta   90.00
_cell.angle_gamma   90.00
#
_symmetry.space_group_name_H-M   'P 1'
#
loop_
_entity.id
_entity.type
_entity.pdbx_description
1 polymer ?
#
loop_
_entity_poly.entity_id
_entity_poly.type
_entity_poly.pdbx_seq_one_letter_code
_entity_poly.pdbx_strand_id
1 'polypeptide(L)'
;MNIRRIEKRDLPVVLVLEKLLYKDPWNEKNFESEIEQNDYAYMYVLEHEGVILGYAGFWLSYEYATITKVSINPAVQRKGLGYYLFSYIMNKALELGATSFSLEVRESNISAQNLYLKSGYRKEGKRKGYYSDGEDAIVMLLEKGDEHYEQVYIGNRE
;
A
#
# COMPACT_ATOMS: atom_id res chain seq x y z
N MET A 1 -13.89 6.33 -11.47
CA MET A 1 -13.39 5.83 -10.17
C MET A 1 -12.84 7.00 -9.37
N ASN A 2 -12.98 6.90 -8.06
CA ASN A 2 -12.55 7.94 -7.15
C ASN A 2 -11.64 7.36 -6.06
N ILE A 3 -10.56 8.06 -5.74
CA ILE A 3 -9.69 7.73 -4.61
C ILE A 3 -9.74 8.90 -3.65
N ARG A 4 -10.07 8.60 -2.39
CA ARG A 4 -10.20 9.59 -1.32
C ARG A 4 -9.66 9.06 0.00
N ARG A 5 -9.46 9.95 0.97
CA ARG A 5 -9.06 9.53 2.32
C ARG A 5 -10.12 8.61 2.90
N ILE A 6 -9.66 7.58 3.61
CA ILE A 6 -10.53 6.66 4.35
C ILE A 6 -11.24 7.41 5.49
N GLU A 7 -12.48 7.04 5.71
CA GLU A 7 -13.31 7.56 6.82
C GLU A 7 -13.84 6.40 7.66
N LYS A 8 -14.26 6.68 8.88
CA LYS A 8 -14.83 5.65 9.75
C LYS A 8 -16.00 4.90 9.14
N ARG A 9 -16.83 5.60 8.35
CA ARG A 9 -17.98 5.00 7.66
C ARG A 9 -17.59 3.91 6.67
N ASP A 10 -16.33 3.88 6.25
CA ASP A 10 -15.81 2.87 5.30
C ASP A 10 -15.45 1.55 5.98
N LEU A 11 -15.26 1.56 7.30
CA LEU A 11 -14.71 0.41 8.03
C LEU A 11 -15.53 -0.87 7.92
N PRO A 12 -16.88 -0.86 7.93
CA PRO A 12 -17.62 -2.12 7.76
C PRO A 12 -17.21 -2.90 6.50
N VAL A 13 -17.05 -2.23 5.37
CA VAL A 13 -16.62 -2.86 4.11
C VAL A 13 -15.13 -3.21 4.15
N VAL A 14 -14.29 -2.27 4.61
CA VAL A 14 -12.84 -2.48 4.69
C VAL A 14 -12.50 -3.68 5.58
N LEU A 15 -13.18 -3.86 6.71
CA LEU A 15 -12.96 -4.99 7.61
C LEU A 15 -13.31 -6.33 6.97
N VAL A 16 -14.35 -6.38 6.14
CA VAL A 16 -14.69 -7.58 5.37
C VAL A 16 -13.58 -7.91 4.38
N LEU A 17 -13.11 -6.92 3.62
CA LEU A 17 -12.01 -7.11 2.66
C LEU A 17 -10.72 -7.51 3.35
N GLU A 18 -10.42 -6.92 4.49
CA GLU A 18 -9.23 -7.23 5.27
C GLU A 18 -9.19 -8.71 5.68
N LYS A 19 -10.32 -9.25 6.15
CA LYS A 19 -10.44 -10.67 6.51
C LYS A 19 -10.31 -11.60 5.31
N LEU A 20 -10.80 -11.18 4.14
CA LEU A 20 -10.69 -11.96 2.92
C LEU A 20 -9.25 -12.02 2.38
N LEU A 21 -8.48 -10.95 2.57
CA LEU A 21 -7.18 -10.77 1.92
C LEU A 21 -5.99 -11.16 2.78
N TYR A 22 -6.11 -11.06 4.11
CA TYR A 22 -4.96 -11.21 5.01
C TYR A 22 -5.16 -12.33 6.02
N LYS A 23 -4.08 -13.10 6.27
CA LYS A 23 -4.06 -14.14 7.32
C LYS A 23 -4.07 -13.53 8.71
N ASP A 24 -3.46 -12.34 8.86
CA ASP A 24 -3.41 -11.57 10.10
C ASP A 24 -4.16 -10.23 9.90
N PRO A 25 -5.50 -10.28 9.78
CA PRO A 25 -6.26 -9.07 9.49
C PRO A 25 -6.21 -8.07 10.64
N TRP A 26 -6.16 -6.78 10.29
CA TRP A 26 -6.36 -5.71 11.27
C TRP A 26 -7.82 -5.73 11.74
N ASN A 27 -8.01 -5.38 13.01
CA ASN A 27 -9.34 -5.22 13.59
C ASN A 27 -9.79 -3.75 13.48
N GLU A 28 -11.01 -3.48 13.94
CA GLU A 28 -11.60 -2.13 13.92
C GLU A 28 -10.72 -1.12 14.67
N LYS A 29 -10.19 -1.49 15.84
CA LYS A 29 -9.33 -0.60 16.63
C LYS A 29 -8.05 -0.24 15.90
N ASN A 30 -7.46 -1.17 15.17
CA ASN A 30 -6.26 -0.90 14.37
C ASN A 30 -6.54 0.16 13.32
N PHE A 31 -7.64 0.05 12.58
CA PHE A 31 -8.02 1.03 11.57
C PHE A 31 -8.41 2.38 12.19
N GLU A 32 -9.16 2.37 13.27
CA GLU A 32 -9.54 3.61 13.98
C GLU A 32 -8.29 4.37 14.46
N SER A 33 -7.29 3.65 14.97
CA SER A 33 -6.03 4.24 15.39
C SER A 33 -5.29 4.89 14.21
N GLU A 34 -5.27 4.23 13.04
CA GLU A 34 -4.68 4.81 11.83
C GLU A 34 -5.40 6.08 11.39
N ILE A 35 -6.73 6.10 11.48
CA ILE A 35 -7.54 7.24 11.02
C ILE A 35 -7.45 8.41 12.00
N GLU A 36 -7.48 8.16 13.30
CA GLU A 36 -7.70 9.19 14.32
C GLU A 36 -6.46 9.54 15.13
N GLN A 37 -5.55 8.61 15.37
CA GLN A 37 -4.48 8.77 16.35
C GLN A 37 -3.08 8.82 15.74
N ASN A 38 -2.89 8.25 14.56
CA ASN A 38 -1.58 8.20 13.92
C ASN A 38 -1.44 9.36 12.92
N ASP A 39 -0.76 10.42 13.34
CA ASP A 39 -0.54 11.61 12.51
C ASP A 39 0.36 11.34 11.31
N TYR A 40 1.10 10.22 11.30
CA TYR A 40 1.96 9.83 10.20
C TYR A 40 1.25 8.97 9.17
N ALA A 41 0.03 8.51 9.46
CA ALA A 41 -0.71 7.58 8.61
C ALA A 41 -1.56 8.30 7.57
N TYR A 42 -1.47 7.82 6.33
CA TYR A 42 -2.26 8.28 5.20
C TYR A 42 -2.88 7.04 4.55
N MET A 43 -4.19 6.90 4.66
CA MET A 43 -4.91 5.76 4.09
C MET A 43 -6.04 6.24 3.20
N TYR A 44 -6.18 5.58 2.06
CA TYR A 44 -7.11 5.95 0.99
C TYR A 44 -7.97 4.76 0.60
N VAL A 45 -9.18 5.02 0.16
CA VAL A 45 -10.06 4.03 -0.44
C VAL A 45 -10.26 4.34 -1.91
N LEU A 46 -10.37 3.26 -2.70
CA LEU A 46 -10.75 3.30 -4.10
C LEU A 46 -12.22 2.94 -4.18
N GLU A 47 -13.04 3.83 -4.71
CA GLU A 47 -14.47 3.59 -4.87
C GLU A 47 -14.94 3.83 -6.30
N HIS A 48 -15.98 3.12 -6.67
CA HIS A 48 -16.68 3.27 -7.94
C HIS A 48 -18.17 3.17 -7.69
N GLU A 49 -18.90 4.24 -8.05
CA GLU A 49 -20.35 4.33 -7.84
C GLU A 49 -20.76 4.01 -6.40
N GLY A 50 -20.00 4.51 -5.42
CA GLY A 50 -20.28 4.32 -4.00
C GLY A 50 -19.83 2.97 -3.44
N VAL A 51 -19.24 2.10 -4.24
CA VAL A 51 -18.75 0.79 -3.81
C VAL A 51 -17.24 0.85 -3.62
N ILE A 52 -16.76 0.43 -2.44
CA ILE A 52 -15.33 0.36 -2.15
C ILE A 52 -14.75 -0.89 -2.80
N LEU A 53 -13.76 -0.68 -3.68
CA LEU A 53 -13.08 -1.74 -4.41
C LEU A 53 -11.70 -2.07 -3.83
N GLY A 54 -11.15 -1.18 -3.02
CA GLY A 54 -9.84 -1.40 -2.43
C GLY A 54 -9.45 -0.27 -1.49
N TYR A 55 -8.31 -0.45 -0.84
CA TYR A 55 -7.73 0.54 0.07
C TYR A 55 -6.22 0.38 0.12
N ALA A 56 -5.53 1.47 0.36
CA ALA A 56 -4.07 1.47 0.44
C ALA A 56 -3.59 2.59 1.35
N GLY A 57 -2.42 2.44 1.92
CA GLY A 57 -1.89 3.44 2.82
C GLY A 57 -0.39 3.41 2.98
N PHE A 58 0.12 4.47 3.58
CA PHE A 58 1.52 4.59 3.95
C PHE A 58 1.65 5.41 5.23
N TRP A 59 2.77 5.20 5.91
CA TRP A 59 3.25 6.08 6.97
C TRP A 59 4.33 6.97 6.40
N LEU A 60 4.30 8.26 6.75
CA LEU A 60 5.33 9.21 6.34
C LEU A 60 5.94 9.86 7.57
N SER A 61 7.25 9.68 7.73
CA SER A 61 8.06 10.33 8.78
C SER A 61 9.23 11.00 8.09
N TYR A 62 9.28 12.33 8.16
CA TYR A 62 10.23 13.13 7.38
C TYR A 62 10.12 12.80 5.90
N GLU A 63 11.22 12.37 5.26
CA GLU A 63 11.24 11.95 3.85
C GLU A 63 11.05 10.45 3.64
N TYR A 64 10.80 9.69 4.72
CA TYR A 64 10.69 8.22 4.67
C TYR A 64 9.24 7.79 4.67
N ALA A 65 8.82 7.14 3.60
CA ALA A 65 7.48 6.54 3.48
C ALA A 65 7.58 5.03 3.62
N THR A 66 6.70 4.47 4.44
CA THR A 66 6.53 3.02 4.58
C THR A 66 5.15 2.65 4.06
N ILE A 67 5.10 1.84 3.00
CA ILE A 67 3.83 1.35 2.47
C ILE A 67 3.28 0.31 3.43
N THR A 68 2.08 0.54 3.95
CA THR A 68 1.49 -0.33 4.96
C THR A 68 0.52 -1.35 4.37
N LYS A 69 -0.27 -0.96 3.37
CA LYS A 69 -1.25 -1.84 2.73
C LYS A 69 -1.48 -1.43 1.29
N VAL A 70 -1.71 -2.43 0.44
CA VAL A 70 -2.28 -2.28 -0.89
C VAL A 70 -3.25 -3.44 -1.07
N SER A 71 -4.54 -3.16 -1.06
CA SER A 71 -5.58 -4.19 -0.96
C SER A 71 -6.66 -3.94 -2.00
N ILE A 72 -6.94 -4.93 -2.82
CA ILE A 72 -8.00 -4.87 -3.83
C ILE A 72 -8.97 -6.03 -3.60
N ASN A 73 -10.27 -5.73 -3.67
CA ASN A 73 -11.32 -6.73 -3.56
C ASN A 73 -11.03 -7.88 -4.53
N PRO A 74 -10.99 -9.14 -4.03
CA PRO A 74 -10.69 -10.29 -4.89
C PRO A 74 -11.56 -10.40 -6.13
N ALA A 75 -12.82 -9.95 -6.06
CA ALA A 75 -13.74 -9.99 -7.20
C ALA A 75 -13.32 -9.11 -8.37
N VAL A 76 -12.46 -8.11 -8.16
CA VAL A 76 -12.03 -7.17 -9.19
C VAL A 76 -10.51 -7.11 -9.35
N GLN A 77 -9.80 -8.09 -8.84
CA GLN A 77 -8.35 -8.21 -9.04
C GLN A 77 -8.01 -8.49 -10.50
N ARG A 78 -6.74 -8.27 -10.88
CA ARG A 78 -6.17 -8.49 -12.21
C ARG A 78 -6.76 -7.59 -13.31
N LYS A 79 -7.27 -6.41 -12.93
CA LYS A 79 -7.77 -5.38 -13.85
C LYS A 79 -6.93 -4.11 -13.83
N GLY A 80 -5.74 -4.16 -13.24
CA GLY A 80 -4.85 -3.01 -13.10
C GLY A 80 -5.20 -2.07 -11.96
N LEU A 81 -6.18 -2.40 -11.12
CA LEU A 81 -6.62 -1.53 -10.02
C LEU A 81 -5.58 -1.42 -8.91
N GLY A 82 -4.84 -2.50 -8.64
CA GLY A 82 -3.75 -2.49 -7.67
C GLY A 82 -2.66 -1.49 -8.05
N TYR A 83 -2.25 -1.51 -9.31
CA TYR A 83 -1.25 -0.57 -9.83
C TYR A 83 -1.78 0.87 -9.82
N TYR A 84 -3.03 1.07 -10.20
CA TYR A 84 -3.68 2.38 -10.19
C TYR A 84 -3.72 2.99 -8.79
N LEU A 85 -4.19 2.22 -7.80
CA LEU A 85 -4.27 2.67 -6.42
C LEU A 85 -2.87 2.88 -5.81
N PHE A 86 -1.96 1.95 -6.07
CA PHE A 86 -0.57 2.06 -5.59
C PHE A 86 0.12 3.30 -6.15
N SER A 87 -0.03 3.55 -7.45
CA SER A 87 0.55 4.75 -8.10
C SER A 87 0.00 6.03 -7.48
N TYR A 88 -1.28 6.05 -7.13
CA TYR A 88 -1.89 7.19 -6.47
C TYR A 88 -1.24 7.48 -5.11
N ILE A 89 -1.09 6.47 -4.26
CA ILE A 89 -0.50 6.69 -2.93
C ILE A 89 0.99 7.05 -3.02
N MET A 90 1.70 6.49 -4.00
CA MET A 90 3.10 6.87 -4.25
C MET A 90 3.21 8.35 -4.63
N ASN A 91 2.34 8.82 -5.54
CA ASN A 91 2.32 10.22 -5.93
C ASN A 91 1.96 11.14 -4.75
N LYS A 92 1.03 10.72 -3.90
CA LYS A 92 0.69 11.47 -2.68
C LYS A 92 1.88 11.57 -1.73
N ALA A 93 2.59 10.48 -1.49
CA ALA A 93 3.77 10.49 -0.65
C ALA A 93 4.86 11.40 -1.22
N LEU A 94 5.07 11.36 -2.53
CA LEU A 94 6.02 12.27 -3.22
C LEU A 94 5.62 13.74 -3.06
N GLU A 95 4.35 14.07 -3.23
CA GLU A 95 3.83 15.44 -3.03
C GLU A 95 4.09 15.94 -1.60
N LEU A 96 4.05 15.04 -0.62
CA LEU A 96 4.27 15.33 0.79
C LEU A 96 5.76 15.34 1.17
N GLY A 97 6.67 15.11 0.22
CA GLY A 97 8.11 15.21 0.43
C GLY A 97 8.85 13.89 0.61
N ALA A 98 8.21 12.76 0.40
CA ALA A 98 8.90 11.46 0.48
C ALA A 98 9.96 11.33 -0.61
N THR A 99 11.13 10.81 -0.23
CA THR A 99 12.24 10.51 -1.15
C THR A 99 12.75 9.08 -0.98
N SER A 100 12.29 8.38 0.06
CA SER A 100 12.66 7.00 0.34
C SER A 100 11.40 6.22 0.69
N PHE A 101 11.24 5.06 0.08
CA PHE A 101 10.05 4.21 0.20
C PHE A 101 10.47 2.81 0.58
N SER A 102 9.81 2.22 1.56
CA SER A 102 10.03 0.85 1.96
C SER A 102 8.71 0.12 2.11
N LEU A 103 8.76 -1.20 1.95
CA LEU A 103 7.64 -2.07 2.23
C LEU A 103 8.15 -3.48 2.57
N GLU A 104 7.27 -4.24 3.17
CA GLU A 104 7.49 -5.65 3.43
C GLU A 104 6.35 -6.43 2.76
N VAL A 105 6.71 -7.54 2.12
CA VAL A 105 5.75 -8.38 1.40
C VAL A 105 6.07 -9.84 1.68
N ARG A 106 5.04 -10.68 1.79
CA ARG A 106 5.24 -12.13 1.98
C ARG A 106 6.04 -12.72 0.81
N GLU A 107 6.98 -13.59 1.15
CA GLU A 107 7.82 -14.26 0.15
C GLU A 107 6.97 -15.00 -0.89
N SER A 108 5.84 -15.57 -0.48
CA SER A 108 4.92 -16.28 -1.35
C SER A 108 4.05 -15.37 -2.22
N ASN A 109 3.96 -14.07 -1.90
CA ASN A 109 3.10 -13.15 -2.64
C ASN A 109 3.82 -12.59 -3.88
N ILE A 110 3.93 -13.44 -4.90
CA ILE A 110 4.65 -13.12 -6.14
C ILE A 110 3.93 -12.00 -6.91
N SER A 111 2.61 -11.99 -6.90
CA SER A 111 1.82 -10.96 -7.58
C SER A 111 2.11 -9.56 -7.03
N ALA A 112 2.16 -9.42 -5.70
CA ALA A 112 2.51 -8.14 -5.07
C ALA A 112 3.96 -7.76 -5.34
N GLN A 113 4.89 -8.71 -5.24
CA GLN A 113 6.30 -8.44 -5.55
C GLN A 113 6.47 -7.93 -6.98
N ASN A 114 5.75 -8.53 -7.95
CA ASN A 114 5.80 -8.08 -9.34
C ASN A 114 5.25 -6.66 -9.50
N LEU A 115 4.19 -6.31 -8.77
CA LEU A 115 3.64 -4.95 -8.74
C LEU A 115 4.73 -3.95 -8.30
N TYR A 116 5.44 -4.26 -7.22
CA TYR A 116 6.45 -3.38 -6.66
C TYR A 116 7.70 -3.30 -7.54
N LEU A 117 8.14 -4.42 -8.11
CA LEU A 117 9.23 -4.42 -9.09
C LEU A 117 8.88 -3.57 -10.31
N LYS A 118 7.68 -3.70 -10.83
CA LYS A 118 7.18 -2.88 -11.94
C LYS A 118 7.16 -1.39 -11.58
N SER A 119 6.95 -1.07 -10.30
CA SER A 119 6.93 0.29 -9.79
C SER A 119 8.32 0.86 -9.46
N GLY A 120 9.37 0.11 -9.77
CA GLY A 120 10.77 0.55 -9.61
C GLY A 120 11.43 0.14 -8.31
N TYR A 121 10.74 -0.58 -7.43
CA TYR A 121 11.33 -1.08 -6.19
C TYR A 121 12.35 -2.16 -6.47
N ARG A 122 13.35 -2.28 -5.58
CA ARG A 122 14.33 -3.36 -5.57
C ARG A 122 14.21 -4.20 -4.32
N LYS A 123 14.54 -5.47 -4.41
CA LYS A 123 14.64 -6.36 -3.25
C LYS A 123 15.90 -6.03 -2.48
N GLU A 124 15.76 -5.74 -1.19
CA GLU A 124 16.89 -5.39 -0.32
C GLU A 124 17.30 -6.53 0.61
N GLY A 125 16.34 -7.31 1.10
CA GLY A 125 16.63 -8.39 2.01
C GLY A 125 15.40 -9.13 2.47
N LYS A 126 15.59 -9.97 3.49
CA LYS A 126 14.53 -10.78 4.10
C LYS A 126 14.48 -10.56 5.60
N ARG A 127 13.25 -10.59 6.15
CA ARG A 127 13.03 -10.75 7.59
C ARG A 127 12.50 -12.16 7.83
N LYS A 128 13.34 -13.03 8.39
CA LYS A 128 12.97 -14.43 8.64
C LYS A 128 11.90 -14.53 9.71
N GLY A 129 10.87 -15.35 9.44
CA GLY A 129 9.80 -15.59 10.39
C GLY A 129 8.99 -14.37 10.78
N TYR A 130 8.94 -13.38 9.92
CA TYR A 130 8.33 -12.08 10.22
C TYR A 130 6.83 -12.15 10.50
N TYR A 131 6.11 -12.97 9.72
CA TYR A 131 4.67 -13.13 9.87
C TYR A 131 4.33 -14.17 10.96
N SER A 132 3.11 -14.08 11.52
CA SER A 132 2.68 -14.94 12.62
C SER A 132 2.70 -16.43 12.28
N ASP A 133 2.53 -16.77 10.99
CA ASP A 133 2.59 -18.16 10.51
C ASP A 133 4.01 -18.65 10.22
N GLY A 134 5.03 -17.82 10.49
CA GLY A 134 6.43 -18.15 10.28
C GLY A 134 6.96 -17.85 8.89
N GLU A 135 6.13 -17.33 7.99
CA GLU A 135 6.59 -16.96 6.65
C GLU A 135 7.54 -15.77 6.70
N ASP A 136 8.54 -15.77 5.82
CA ASP A 136 9.50 -14.67 5.68
C ASP A 136 8.87 -13.49 4.95
N ALA A 137 9.34 -12.29 5.28
CA ALA A 137 9.03 -11.08 4.54
C ALA A 137 10.20 -10.72 3.62
N ILE A 138 9.89 -10.32 2.39
CA ILE A 138 10.84 -9.66 1.50
C ILE A 138 10.75 -8.17 1.78
N VAL A 139 11.89 -7.54 2.05
CA VAL A 139 12.00 -6.08 2.20
C VAL A 139 12.32 -5.50 0.83
N MET A 140 11.52 -4.53 0.40
CA MET A 140 11.71 -3.85 -0.88
C MET A 140 11.84 -2.35 -0.67
N LEU A 141 12.73 -1.73 -1.43
CA LEU A 141 13.06 -0.31 -1.31
C LEU A 141 12.99 0.40 -2.65
N LEU A 142 12.63 1.68 -2.60
CA LEU A 142 12.79 2.63 -3.70
C LEU A 142 13.30 3.94 -3.11
N GLU A 143 14.46 4.40 -3.57
CA GLU A 143 15.08 5.62 -3.06
C GLU A 143 15.35 6.60 -4.20
N LYS A 144 15.30 7.90 -3.88
CA LYS A 144 15.69 8.95 -4.82
C LYS A 144 17.13 8.71 -5.25
N GLY A 145 17.36 8.63 -6.57
CA GLY A 145 18.66 8.27 -7.14
C GLY A 145 18.73 6.85 -7.67
N ASP A 146 17.77 5.98 -7.33
CA ASP A 146 17.65 4.66 -7.94
C ASP A 146 17.33 4.82 -9.43
N GLU A 147 17.79 3.87 -10.24
CA GLU A 147 17.70 3.91 -11.72
C GLU A 147 16.29 4.18 -12.22
N HIS A 148 15.28 3.60 -11.58
CA HIS A 148 13.88 3.68 -12.03
C HIS A 148 13.05 4.73 -11.31
N TYR A 149 13.61 5.43 -10.33
CA TYR A 149 12.86 6.36 -9.48
C TYR A 149 12.15 7.45 -10.29
N GLU A 150 12.87 8.16 -11.13
CA GLU A 150 12.31 9.27 -11.92
C GLU A 150 11.47 8.79 -13.09
N GLN A 151 11.83 7.66 -13.70
CA GLN A 151 11.10 7.08 -14.84
C GLN A 151 9.67 6.67 -14.47
N VAL A 152 9.47 6.16 -13.26
CA VAL A 152 8.15 5.66 -12.82
C VAL A 152 7.21 6.82 -12.46
N TYR A 153 7.71 7.86 -11.78
CA TYR A 153 6.85 8.86 -11.16
C TYR A 153 6.80 10.20 -11.89
N ILE A 154 7.82 10.58 -12.63
CA ILE A 154 7.77 11.78 -13.48
C ILE A 154 6.87 11.54 -14.69
N GLY A 155 6.96 10.37 -15.32
CA GLY A 155 6.10 9.98 -16.43
C GLY A 155 4.61 9.86 -16.08
N ASN A 156 4.28 9.62 -14.82
CA ASN A 156 2.90 9.50 -14.33
C ASN A 156 2.31 10.84 -13.84
N ARG A 157 3.08 11.91 -13.83
CA ARG A 157 2.62 13.26 -13.45
C ARG A 157 2.07 14.06 -14.63
N GLU A 158 2.31 13.59 -15.82
CA GLU A 158 1.76 14.16 -17.05
C GLU A 158 0.44 13.48 -17.42
#